data_241c099fe9ac3101bd31c0e101659388
#
_entry.id   241c099fe9ac3101bd31c0e101659388
#
_cell.length_a   1.000
_cell.length_b   1.000
_cell.length_c   1.000
_cell.angle_alpha   90.00
_cell.angle_beta   90.00
_cell.angle_gamma   90.00
#
_symmetry.space_group_name_H-M   'P 1'
#
loop_
_entity.id
_entity.type
_entity.pdbx_description
1 polymer ?
#
loop_
_entity_poly.entity_id
_entity_poly.type
_entity_poly.pdbx_seq_one_letter_code
_entity_poly.pdbx_strand_id
1 'polypeptide(L)'
;PNLEDTQTLKAVYDKCDGILFSGGYDLTPNLYGGSSEYDDGHASEVRDNSEIQIMKWAEADDKPTLGICRGMQLMNVHRGGTLIQDLPDGDIDHMGDLKNKGLDSVSHPILIEPDSKLATILGQEQIQANSYHHQAIDSLGTGLRVVAKADDGMVEAVEDPSKTFWIGVQSHPESVESTTVVEWAKLFKAFIESAN
;
A
#
# COMPACT_ATOMS: atom_id res chain seq x y z
N PRO A 1 8.69 -1.62 -13.41
CA PRO A 1 8.53 -1.38 -14.86
C PRO A 1 7.33 -2.15 -15.38
N ASN A 2 6.50 -1.49 -16.21
CA ASN A 2 5.35 -2.12 -16.87
C ASN A 2 5.85 -2.88 -18.09
N LEU A 3 6.22 -4.14 -17.92
CA LEU A 3 6.83 -4.97 -18.97
C LEU A 3 6.02 -6.26 -19.13
N GLU A 4 5.60 -6.55 -20.35
CA GLU A 4 4.96 -7.82 -20.70
C GLU A 4 5.98 -8.96 -20.82
N ASP A 5 7.23 -8.64 -21.15
CA ASP A 5 8.30 -9.62 -21.24
C ASP A 5 8.80 -10.04 -19.85
N THR A 6 8.37 -11.21 -19.43
CA THR A 6 8.69 -11.80 -18.14
C THR A 6 10.21 -12.01 -17.94
N GLN A 7 10.98 -12.27 -19.00
CA GLN A 7 12.41 -12.47 -18.91
C GLN A 7 13.14 -11.17 -18.56
N THR A 8 12.78 -10.08 -19.23
CA THR A 8 13.32 -8.75 -18.93
C THR A 8 12.87 -8.28 -17.55
N LEU A 9 11.59 -8.52 -17.19
CA LEU A 9 11.07 -8.19 -15.87
C LEU A 9 11.84 -8.91 -14.76
N LYS A 10 12.13 -10.22 -14.93
CA LYS A 10 12.92 -11.01 -13.99
C LYS A 10 14.35 -10.50 -13.87
N ALA A 11 14.98 -10.16 -15.01
CA ALA A 11 16.34 -9.63 -15.00
C ALA A 11 16.48 -8.28 -14.29
N VAL A 12 15.41 -7.45 -14.29
CA VAL A 12 15.35 -6.22 -13.49
C VAL A 12 15.14 -6.55 -12.03
N TYR A 13 14.14 -7.41 -11.71
CA TYR A 13 13.85 -7.85 -10.35
C TYR A 13 15.07 -8.44 -9.63
N ASP A 14 15.88 -9.24 -10.33
CA ASP A 14 17.07 -9.90 -9.75
C ASP A 14 18.18 -8.93 -9.33
N LYS A 15 18.11 -7.68 -9.79
CA LYS A 15 19.06 -6.61 -9.41
C LYS A 15 18.58 -5.76 -8.23
N CYS A 16 17.36 -5.98 -7.77
CA CYS A 16 16.77 -5.22 -6.68
C CYS A 16 16.92 -5.99 -5.37
N ASP A 17 17.32 -5.32 -4.30
CA ASP A 17 17.43 -5.90 -2.96
C ASP A 17 16.12 -5.74 -2.16
N GLY A 18 15.26 -4.82 -2.56
CA GLY A 18 13.90 -4.60 -2.04
C GLY A 18 12.96 -4.11 -3.13
N ILE A 19 11.65 -4.27 -2.94
CA ILE A 19 10.61 -3.87 -3.88
C ILE A 19 9.65 -2.87 -3.24
N LEU A 20 9.46 -1.73 -3.91
CA LEU A 20 8.43 -0.76 -3.54
C LEU A 20 7.35 -0.75 -4.64
N PHE A 21 6.11 -1.03 -4.25
CA PHE A 21 4.93 -0.87 -5.08
C PHE A 21 4.29 0.48 -4.78
N SER A 22 4.34 1.37 -5.75
CA SER A 22 3.85 2.76 -5.59
C SER A 22 2.34 2.89 -5.74
N GLY A 23 1.81 4.02 -5.30
CA GLY A 23 0.46 4.46 -5.60
C GLY A 23 0.18 4.62 -7.11
N GLY A 24 -1.02 5.04 -7.44
CA GLY A 24 -1.48 5.27 -8.81
C GLY A 24 -2.94 4.91 -9.02
N TYR A 25 -3.36 4.82 -10.28
CA TYR A 25 -4.71 4.43 -10.68
C TYR A 25 -5.09 3.05 -10.17
N ASP A 26 -6.37 2.76 -10.12
CA ASP A 26 -6.97 1.56 -9.56
C ASP A 26 -6.42 0.25 -10.15
N LEU A 27 -6.54 -0.81 -9.37
CA LEU A 27 -6.36 -2.17 -9.87
C LEU A 27 -7.53 -2.56 -10.77
N THR A 28 -7.26 -3.34 -11.82
CA THR A 28 -8.30 -3.91 -12.67
C THR A 28 -9.31 -4.68 -11.82
N PRO A 29 -10.62 -4.35 -11.88
CA PRO A 29 -11.64 -4.93 -11.00
C PRO A 29 -11.70 -6.46 -11.01
N ASN A 30 -11.44 -7.09 -12.15
CA ASN A 30 -11.44 -8.56 -12.29
C ASN A 30 -10.44 -9.27 -11.37
N LEU A 31 -9.39 -8.58 -10.90
CA LEU A 31 -8.36 -9.17 -10.04
C LEU A 31 -8.89 -9.53 -8.64
N TYR A 32 -9.93 -8.84 -8.19
CA TYR A 32 -10.50 -9.03 -6.85
C TYR A 32 -12.02 -9.27 -6.86
N GLY A 33 -12.58 -9.60 -8.05
CA GLY A 33 -14.02 -9.88 -8.21
C GLY A 33 -14.90 -8.63 -8.18
N GLY A 34 -14.32 -7.46 -8.44
CA GLY A 34 -15.03 -6.19 -8.52
C GLY A 34 -15.87 -6.03 -9.80
N SER A 35 -16.80 -5.07 -9.79
CA SER A 35 -17.63 -4.71 -10.93
C SER A 35 -16.87 -3.77 -11.87
N SER A 36 -17.00 -4.02 -13.19
CA SER A 36 -16.45 -3.12 -14.21
C SER A 36 -17.18 -1.77 -14.29
N GLU A 37 -18.30 -1.60 -13.59
CA GLU A 37 -19.01 -0.32 -13.52
C GLU A 37 -18.21 0.78 -12.82
N TYR A 38 -17.25 0.39 -11.95
CA TYR A 38 -16.35 1.30 -11.25
C TYR A 38 -14.99 1.48 -11.94
N ASP A 39 -14.78 0.85 -13.10
CA ASP A 39 -13.57 1.07 -13.90
C ASP A 39 -13.68 2.41 -14.64
N ASP A 40 -12.87 3.38 -14.23
CA ASP A 40 -12.80 4.69 -14.86
C ASP A 40 -11.99 4.72 -16.17
N GLY A 41 -11.51 3.56 -16.61
CA GLY A 41 -10.71 3.37 -17.81
C GLY A 41 -9.23 3.74 -17.64
N HIS A 42 -8.76 3.98 -16.42
CA HIS A 42 -7.37 4.27 -16.11
C HIS A 42 -6.60 3.06 -15.55
N ALA A 43 -7.30 1.97 -15.18
CA ALA A 43 -6.68 0.72 -14.77
C ALA A 43 -5.77 0.18 -15.90
N SER A 44 -4.64 -0.42 -15.53
CA SER A 44 -3.65 -0.91 -16.47
C SER A 44 -3.33 -2.37 -16.23
N GLU A 45 -3.93 -3.26 -17.03
CA GLU A 45 -3.66 -4.70 -16.96
C GLU A 45 -2.16 -5.04 -17.12
N VAL A 46 -1.44 -4.28 -17.94
CA VAL A 46 0.02 -4.48 -18.12
C VAL A 46 0.76 -4.18 -16.83
N ARG A 47 0.40 -3.10 -16.15
CA ARG A 47 0.97 -2.77 -14.83
C ARG A 47 0.60 -3.82 -13.80
N ASP A 48 -0.67 -4.18 -13.71
CA ASP A 48 -1.17 -5.15 -12.75
C ASP A 48 -0.47 -6.50 -12.90
N ASN A 49 -0.40 -7.02 -14.13
CA ASN A 49 0.24 -8.30 -14.44
C ASN A 49 1.74 -8.28 -14.11
N SER A 50 2.43 -7.18 -14.44
CA SER A 50 3.85 -7.02 -14.12
C SER A 50 4.08 -6.99 -12.61
N GLU A 51 3.29 -6.20 -11.88
CA GLU A 51 3.44 -6.04 -10.44
C GLU A 51 3.03 -7.31 -9.69
N ILE A 52 1.96 -8.01 -10.08
CA ILE A 52 1.59 -9.32 -9.54
C ILE A 52 2.72 -10.34 -9.74
N GLN A 53 3.36 -10.33 -10.90
CA GLN A 53 4.47 -11.24 -11.17
C GLN A 53 5.69 -10.93 -10.29
N ILE A 54 6.03 -9.64 -10.10
CA ILE A 54 7.08 -9.21 -9.17
C ILE A 54 6.72 -9.58 -7.73
N MET A 55 5.46 -9.39 -7.33
CA MET A 55 4.96 -9.71 -5.99
C MET A 55 5.15 -11.21 -5.68
N LYS A 56 4.82 -12.10 -6.65
CA LYS A 56 5.04 -13.54 -6.51
C LYS A 56 6.50 -13.89 -6.25
N TRP A 57 7.43 -13.25 -6.97
CA TRP A 57 8.85 -13.49 -6.75
C TRP A 57 9.31 -12.94 -5.40
N ALA A 58 8.91 -11.72 -5.06
CA ALA A 58 9.27 -11.09 -3.78
C ALA A 58 8.76 -11.89 -2.58
N GLU A 59 7.54 -12.44 -2.70
CA GLU A 59 6.98 -13.33 -1.68
C GLU A 59 7.79 -14.63 -1.53
N ALA A 60 8.15 -15.26 -2.64
CA ALA A 60 8.91 -16.53 -2.63
C ALA A 60 10.33 -16.34 -2.09
N ASP A 61 10.97 -15.22 -2.41
CA ASP A 61 12.34 -14.91 -2.03
C ASP A 61 12.46 -14.23 -0.65
N ASP A 62 11.33 -13.98 0.05
CA ASP A 62 11.24 -13.14 1.26
C ASP A 62 11.94 -11.78 1.09
N LYS A 63 11.86 -11.23 -0.11
CA LYS A 63 12.48 -9.94 -0.43
C LYS A 63 11.71 -8.81 0.25
N PRO A 64 12.38 -7.86 0.94
CA PRO A 64 11.72 -6.72 1.56
C PRO A 64 10.77 -6.01 0.60
N THR A 65 9.53 -5.84 1.04
CA THR A 65 8.46 -5.31 0.20
C THR A 65 7.68 -4.23 0.93
N LEU A 66 7.57 -3.05 0.31
CA LEU A 66 6.77 -1.93 0.77
C LEU A 66 5.68 -1.61 -0.25
N GLY A 67 4.42 -1.57 0.18
CA GLY A 67 3.27 -1.13 -0.63
C GLY A 67 2.75 0.22 -0.18
N ILE A 68 2.58 1.16 -1.10
CA ILE A 68 2.04 2.49 -0.85
C ILE A 68 0.71 2.64 -1.59
N CYS A 69 -0.36 2.99 -0.89
CA CYS A 69 -1.70 3.24 -1.43
C CYS A 69 -2.17 2.05 -2.30
N ARG A 70 -2.23 2.20 -3.62
CA ARG A 70 -2.53 1.10 -4.54
C ARG A 70 -1.59 -0.11 -4.33
N GLY A 71 -0.32 0.12 -3.96
CA GLY A 71 0.62 -0.97 -3.66
C GLY A 71 0.19 -1.82 -2.46
N MET A 72 -0.38 -1.23 -1.41
CA MET A 72 -0.99 -1.97 -0.30
C MET A 72 -2.22 -2.78 -0.76
N GLN A 73 -3.07 -2.16 -1.58
CA GLN A 73 -4.25 -2.84 -2.16
C GLN A 73 -3.83 -4.03 -3.02
N LEU A 74 -2.77 -3.89 -3.82
CA LEU A 74 -2.19 -4.98 -4.60
C LEU A 74 -1.68 -6.12 -3.71
N MET A 75 -1.02 -5.82 -2.58
CA MET A 75 -0.60 -6.84 -1.60
C MET A 75 -1.80 -7.64 -1.09
N ASN A 76 -2.91 -6.96 -0.79
CA ASN A 76 -4.14 -7.59 -0.35
C ASN A 76 -4.75 -8.50 -1.43
N VAL A 77 -4.90 -7.97 -2.64
CA VAL A 77 -5.48 -8.69 -3.79
C VAL A 77 -4.61 -9.90 -4.19
N HIS A 78 -3.29 -9.75 -4.18
CA HIS A 78 -2.34 -10.84 -4.43
C HIS A 78 -2.55 -12.03 -3.47
N ARG A 79 -2.95 -11.77 -2.24
CA ARG A 79 -3.25 -12.77 -1.21
C ARG A 79 -4.71 -13.23 -1.19
N GLY A 80 -5.51 -12.87 -2.21
CA GLY A 80 -6.91 -13.25 -2.39
C GLY A 80 -7.90 -12.41 -1.60
N GLY A 81 -7.50 -11.25 -1.13
CA GLY A 81 -8.39 -10.24 -0.53
C GLY A 81 -9.17 -9.45 -1.58
N THR A 82 -10.16 -8.69 -1.12
CA THR A 82 -11.03 -7.84 -1.96
C THR A 82 -10.93 -6.37 -1.58
N LEU A 83 -11.47 -5.50 -2.43
CA LEU A 83 -11.49 -4.05 -2.22
C LEU A 83 -12.93 -3.52 -2.23
N ILE A 84 -13.18 -2.53 -1.40
CA ILE A 84 -14.29 -1.59 -1.56
C ILE A 84 -13.93 -0.71 -2.77
N GLN A 85 -14.74 -0.77 -3.83
CA GLN A 85 -14.42 -0.12 -5.10
C GLN A 85 -14.63 1.40 -5.09
N ASP A 86 -15.52 1.86 -4.23
CA ASP A 86 -15.78 3.29 -4.02
C ASP A 86 -16.28 3.48 -2.60
N LEU A 87 -15.53 4.24 -1.82
CA LEU A 87 -15.87 4.51 -0.42
C LEU A 87 -17.11 5.40 -0.38
N PRO A 88 -18.09 5.07 0.48
CA PRO A 88 -19.24 5.95 0.68
C PRO A 88 -18.80 7.26 1.34
N ASP A 89 -19.58 8.31 1.13
CA ASP A 89 -19.44 9.56 1.90
C ASP A 89 -19.48 9.24 3.41
N GLY A 90 -18.52 9.75 4.15
CA GLY A 90 -18.35 9.49 5.57
C GLY A 90 -17.83 10.70 6.35
N ASP A 91 -17.58 10.51 7.64
CA ASP A 91 -17.05 11.57 8.51
C ASP A 91 -15.58 11.89 8.22
N ILE A 92 -14.86 10.93 7.61
CA ILE A 92 -13.47 11.08 7.18
C ILE A 92 -13.42 11.19 5.66
N ASP A 93 -12.80 12.26 5.16
CA ASP A 93 -12.54 12.45 3.74
C ASP A 93 -11.22 11.77 3.36
N HIS A 94 -11.33 10.56 2.79
CA HIS A 94 -10.18 9.78 2.32
C HIS A 94 -9.63 10.25 0.97
N MET A 95 -10.38 11.06 0.22
CA MET A 95 -9.90 11.69 -1.03
C MET A 95 -9.03 12.93 -0.78
N GLY A 96 -9.15 13.52 0.41
CA GLY A 96 -8.43 14.72 0.76
C GLY A 96 -8.74 15.93 -0.12
N ASP A 97 -8.21 17.06 0.24
CA ASP A 97 -8.40 18.32 -0.52
C ASP A 97 -7.15 18.64 -1.37
N LEU A 98 -6.86 17.77 -2.35
CA LEU A 98 -5.71 17.94 -3.24
C LEU A 98 -5.66 19.27 -3.97
N LYS A 99 -6.83 19.83 -4.31
CA LYS A 99 -6.92 21.07 -5.10
C LYS A 99 -6.40 22.28 -4.30
N ASN A 100 -6.63 22.27 -2.98
CA ASN A 100 -6.30 23.42 -2.14
C ASN A 100 -5.11 23.15 -1.19
N LYS A 101 -4.88 21.89 -0.82
CA LYS A 101 -3.90 21.55 0.22
C LYS A 101 -2.71 20.72 -0.26
N GLY A 102 -2.84 20.02 -1.41
CA GLY A 102 -1.80 19.11 -1.91
C GLY A 102 -1.67 17.81 -1.12
N LEU A 103 -0.83 16.89 -1.61
CA LEU A 103 -0.56 15.59 -0.97
C LEU A 103 0.29 15.70 0.31
N ASP A 104 0.95 16.81 0.54
CA ASP A 104 1.79 17.08 1.71
C ASP A 104 1.00 17.51 2.95
N SER A 105 -0.34 17.65 2.83
CA SER A 105 -1.21 17.94 3.96
C SER A 105 -1.72 16.67 4.63
N VAL A 106 -1.71 16.64 5.96
CA VAL A 106 -2.34 15.56 6.73
C VAL A 106 -3.85 15.65 6.66
N SER A 107 -4.51 14.50 6.63
CA SER A 107 -5.97 14.38 6.56
C SER A 107 -6.57 13.93 7.90
N HIS A 108 -6.07 12.83 8.46
CA HIS A 108 -6.61 12.22 9.68
C HIS A 108 -5.53 11.43 10.44
N PRO A 109 -5.74 11.17 11.73
CA PRO A 109 -4.92 10.23 12.49
C PRO A 109 -5.26 8.79 12.06
N ILE A 110 -4.26 7.91 12.18
CA ILE A 110 -4.44 6.47 12.15
C ILE A 110 -3.94 5.85 13.45
N LEU A 111 -4.66 4.84 13.95
CA LEU A 111 -4.32 4.08 15.14
C LEU A 111 -3.59 2.80 14.72
N ILE A 112 -2.42 2.57 15.31
CA ILE A 112 -1.51 1.48 14.95
C ILE A 112 -1.51 0.44 16.07
N GLU A 113 -1.60 -0.83 15.70
CA GLU A 113 -1.52 -1.94 16.65
C GLU A 113 -0.15 -1.99 17.35
N PRO A 114 -0.09 -1.97 18.69
CA PRO A 114 1.15 -1.79 19.45
C PRO A 114 2.22 -2.87 19.21
N ASP A 115 1.79 -4.09 18.92
CA ASP A 115 2.64 -5.27 18.71
C ASP A 115 3.00 -5.50 17.24
N SER A 116 2.73 -4.49 16.37
CA SER A 116 3.08 -4.53 14.95
C SER A 116 4.53 -4.14 14.67
N LYS A 117 5.04 -4.60 13.52
CA LYS A 117 6.31 -4.11 12.98
C LYS A 117 6.24 -2.61 12.70
N LEU A 118 5.10 -2.15 12.17
CA LEU A 118 4.88 -0.73 11.88
C LEU A 118 5.00 0.13 13.13
N ALA A 119 4.36 -0.24 14.25
CA ALA A 119 4.47 0.48 15.53
C ALA A 119 5.93 0.50 16.05
N THR A 120 6.62 -0.63 15.94
CA THR A 120 8.04 -0.74 16.32
C THR A 120 8.92 0.19 15.48
N ILE A 121 8.71 0.25 14.18
CA ILE A 121 9.47 1.10 13.24
C ILE A 121 9.22 2.59 13.53
N LEU A 122 7.96 2.98 13.64
CA LEU A 122 7.59 4.38 13.85
C LEU A 122 7.88 4.84 15.29
N GLY A 123 7.84 3.91 16.27
CA GLY A 123 8.01 4.19 17.69
C GLY A 123 6.78 4.86 18.33
N GLN A 124 5.59 4.65 17.77
CA GLN A 124 4.34 5.23 18.24
C GLN A 124 3.13 4.42 17.77
N GLU A 125 2.02 4.55 18.49
CA GLU A 125 0.75 3.83 18.27
C GLU A 125 -0.30 4.70 17.56
N GLN A 126 0.02 5.94 17.25
CA GLN A 126 -0.82 6.87 16.50
C GLN A 126 0.07 7.80 15.68
N ILE A 127 -0.31 8.02 14.42
CA ILE A 127 0.39 8.95 13.53
C ILE A 127 -0.61 9.69 12.64
N GLN A 128 -0.26 10.89 12.22
CA GLN A 128 -1.03 11.60 11.21
C GLN A 128 -0.71 11.04 9.82
N ALA A 129 -1.74 10.84 9.02
CA ALA A 129 -1.64 10.38 7.65
C ALA A 129 -2.24 11.41 6.68
N ASN A 130 -1.67 11.50 5.50
CA ASN A 130 -2.33 12.09 4.36
C ASN A 130 -3.21 11.03 3.69
N SER A 131 -4.25 11.43 2.99
CA SER A 131 -5.19 10.50 2.37
C SER A 131 -5.55 10.97 0.98
N TYR A 132 -5.46 10.05 0.03
CA TYR A 132 -5.87 10.26 -1.36
C TYR A 132 -6.24 8.92 -2.00
N HIS A 133 -7.37 8.38 -1.58
CA HIS A 133 -7.88 7.12 -2.12
C HIS A 133 -9.41 7.07 -1.99
N HIS A 134 -10.07 6.49 -2.99
CA HIS A 134 -11.50 6.20 -2.96
C HIS A 134 -11.77 4.69 -2.81
N GLN A 135 -10.73 3.86 -2.89
CA GLN A 135 -10.80 2.42 -2.65
C GLN A 135 -10.11 2.08 -1.33
N ALA A 136 -10.56 1.01 -0.68
CA ALA A 136 -9.95 0.47 0.54
C ALA A 136 -10.03 -1.06 0.57
N ILE A 137 -9.30 -1.70 1.49
CA ILE A 137 -9.43 -3.14 1.74
C ILE A 137 -10.82 -3.44 2.32
N ASP A 138 -11.53 -4.39 1.68
CA ASP A 138 -12.79 -4.97 2.16
C ASP A 138 -12.50 -6.27 2.92
N SER A 139 -12.18 -7.35 2.23
CA SER A 139 -11.77 -8.60 2.84
C SER A 139 -10.25 -8.74 2.82
N LEU A 140 -9.69 -9.13 3.97
CA LEU A 140 -8.24 -9.24 4.12
C LEU A 140 -7.70 -10.52 3.44
N GLY A 141 -6.61 -10.36 2.69
CA GLY A 141 -5.89 -11.46 2.06
C GLY A 141 -5.22 -12.39 3.07
N THR A 142 -5.05 -13.65 2.67
CA THR A 142 -4.50 -14.71 3.54
C THR A 142 -3.09 -14.39 4.00
N GLY A 143 -2.84 -14.53 5.31
CA GLY A 143 -1.53 -14.30 5.93
C GLY A 143 -1.18 -12.84 6.20
N LEU A 144 -2.02 -11.91 5.77
CA LEU A 144 -1.89 -10.51 6.15
C LEU A 144 -2.57 -10.26 7.52
N ARG A 145 -2.10 -9.23 8.20
CA ARG A 145 -2.66 -8.69 9.43
C ARG A 145 -2.93 -7.21 9.24
N VAL A 146 -4.11 -6.74 9.62
CA VAL A 146 -4.40 -5.31 9.74
C VAL A 146 -3.63 -4.76 10.92
N VAL A 147 -2.84 -3.71 10.71
CA VAL A 147 -1.99 -3.10 11.74
C VAL A 147 -2.21 -1.60 11.92
N ALA A 148 -3.01 -0.97 11.07
CA ALA A 148 -3.51 0.38 11.35
C ALA A 148 -4.90 0.58 10.77
N LYS A 149 -5.67 1.45 11.44
CA LYS A 149 -7.01 1.88 11.01
C LYS A 149 -7.22 3.36 11.26
N ALA A 150 -8.04 3.98 10.41
CA ALA A 150 -8.66 5.27 10.68
C ALA A 150 -9.83 5.12 11.69
N ASP A 151 -10.30 6.23 12.25
CA ASP A 151 -11.38 6.23 13.27
C ASP A 151 -12.71 5.68 12.74
N ASP A 152 -12.94 5.74 11.44
CA ASP A 152 -14.11 5.14 10.77
C ASP A 152 -13.98 3.63 10.51
N GLY A 153 -12.83 3.05 10.89
CA GLY A 153 -12.54 1.63 10.78
C GLY A 153 -11.89 1.22 9.46
N MET A 154 -11.67 2.13 8.52
CA MET A 154 -10.96 1.84 7.27
C MET A 154 -9.54 1.35 7.54
N VAL A 155 -9.13 0.34 6.77
CA VAL A 155 -7.78 -0.25 6.89
C VAL A 155 -6.76 0.70 6.29
N GLU A 156 -5.80 1.12 7.12
CA GLU A 156 -4.75 2.08 6.75
C GLU A 156 -3.37 1.45 6.64
N ALA A 157 -3.15 0.28 7.27
CA ALA A 157 -1.93 -0.49 7.05
C ALA A 157 -2.15 -1.99 7.28
N VAL A 158 -1.37 -2.76 6.54
CA VAL A 158 -1.28 -4.22 6.68
C VAL A 158 0.17 -4.66 6.75
N GLU A 159 0.43 -5.80 7.39
CA GLU A 159 1.73 -6.47 7.36
C GLU A 159 1.58 -7.98 7.23
N ASP A 160 2.60 -8.67 6.70
CA ASP A 160 2.77 -10.09 6.88
C ASP A 160 3.78 -10.32 8.02
N PRO A 161 3.33 -10.80 9.19
CA PRO A 161 4.21 -10.99 10.34
C PRO A 161 5.26 -12.10 10.12
N SER A 162 5.03 -13.00 9.17
CA SER A 162 5.93 -14.11 8.85
C SER A 162 7.12 -13.72 7.96
N LYS A 163 7.03 -12.56 7.29
CA LYS A 163 8.05 -12.04 6.37
C LYS A 163 9.04 -11.11 7.06
N THR A 164 10.25 -11.03 6.55
CA THR A 164 11.29 -10.12 7.07
C THR A 164 10.81 -8.66 7.06
N PHE A 165 10.36 -8.17 5.93
CA PHE A 165 9.74 -6.86 5.78
C PHE A 165 8.68 -6.93 4.68
N TRP A 166 7.40 -6.93 5.08
CA TRP A 166 6.26 -6.93 4.17
C TRP A 166 5.17 -6.05 4.76
N ILE A 167 5.21 -4.77 4.41
CA ILE A 167 4.34 -3.74 4.99
C ILE A 167 3.67 -2.96 3.86
N GLY A 168 2.36 -2.76 3.98
CA GLY A 168 1.58 -1.88 3.13
C GLY A 168 0.94 -0.77 3.93
N VAL A 169 0.93 0.45 3.41
CA VAL A 169 0.25 1.61 3.96
C VAL A 169 -0.67 2.25 2.92
N GLN A 170 -1.87 2.67 3.34
CA GLN A 170 -2.87 3.27 2.44
C GLN A 170 -2.56 4.73 2.15
N SER A 171 -1.93 5.41 3.10
CA SER A 171 -1.48 6.79 2.96
C SER A 171 -0.32 6.93 1.98
N HIS A 172 0.06 8.18 1.71
CA HIS A 172 1.21 8.57 0.88
C HIS A 172 2.34 9.15 1.73
N PRO A 173 3.05 8.33 2.53
CA PRO A 173 4.10 8.81 3.42
C PRO A 173 5.24 9.51 2.68
N GLU A 174 5.49 9.17 1.42
CA GLU A 174 6.52 9.78 0.57
C GLU A 174 6.31 11.28 0.34
N SER A 175 5.09 11.77 0.57
CA SER A 175 4.76 13.20 0.38
C SER A 175 4.90 14.02 1.68
N VAL A 176 4.88 13.38 2.85
CA VAL A 176 4.84 14.06 4.15
C VAL A 176 6.05 13.79 5.05
N GLU A 177 6.87 12.76 4.76
CA GLU A 177 7.98 12.34 5.65
C GLU A 177 9.08 13.41 5.81
N SER A 178 9.25 14.26 4.80
CA SER A 178 10.26 15.31 4.82
C SER A 178 9.75 16.70 5.23
N THR A 179 8.43 16.85 5.38
CA THR A 179 7.79 18.16 5.55
C THR A 179 6.88 18.24 6.77
N THR A 180 5.87 17.37 6.84
CA THR A 180 4.77 17.52 7.80
C THR A 180 4.80 16.46 8.91
N VAL A 181 5.09 15.20 8.56
CA VAL A 181 5.14 14.06 9.51
C VAL A 181 6.44 13.30 9.31
N VAL A 182 7.51 13.84 9.86
CA VAL A 182 8.89 13.33 9.65
C VAL A 182 9.11 11.92 10.19
N GLU A 183 8.24 11.41 11.05
CA GLU A 183 8.29 10.05 11.57
C GLU A 183 8.13 9.00 10.45
N TRP A 184 7.43 9.32 9.38
CA TRP A 184 7.29 8.43 8.23
C TRP A 184 8.62 8.11 7.55
N ALA A 185 9.64 8.97 7.68
CA ALA A 185 10.99 8.69 7.20
C ALA A 185 11.58 7.40 7.80
N LYS A 186 11.16 7.02 9.02
CA LYS A 186 11.60 5.77 9.67
C LYS A 186 11.13 4.53 8.91
N LEU A 187 9.93 4.58 8.28
CA LEU A 187 9.42 3.47 7.46
C LEU A 187 10.34 3.21 6.26
N PHE A 188 10.68 4.27 5.52
CA PHE A 188 11.60 4.15 4.38
C PHE A 188 13.00 3.71 4.81
N LYS A 189 13.49 4.26 5.93
CA LYS A 189 14.78 3.83 6.50
C LYS A 189 14.79 2.34 6.84
N ALA A 190 13.76 1.86 7.54
CA ALA A 190 13.64 0.45 7.90
C ALA A 190 13.52 -0.46 6.67
N PHE A 191 12.80 -0.01 5.63
CA PHE A 191 12.72 -0.73 4.35
C PHE A 191 14.10 -0.86 3.69
N ILE A 192 14.87 0.22 3.60
CA ILE A 192 16.22 0.21 3.02
C ILE A 192 17.17 -0.66 3.85
N GLU A 193 17.11 -0.57 5.18
CA GLU A 193 17.95 -1.38 6.08
C GLU A 193 17.62 -2.87 5.99
N SER A 194 16.36 -3.23 5.72
CA SER A 194 15.94 -4.62 5.52
C SER A 194 16.39 -5.20 4.18
N ALA A 195 16.71 -4.34 3.20
CA ALA A 195 17.18 -4.71 1.87
C ALA A 195 18.72 -4.86 1.77
N ASN A 196 19.45 -4.62 2.86
CA ASN A 196 20.91 -4.78 2.96
C ASN A 196 21.21 -5.96 3.87
#